data_39c1b73f1426e5dd3d0ac3fa22627583
#
_entry.id   39c1b73f1426e5dd3d0ac3fa22627583
#
_cell.length_a   1.000
_cell.length_b   1.000
_cell.length_c   1.000
_cell.angle_alpha   90.00
_cell.angle_beta   90.00
_cell.angle_gamma   90.00
#
_symmetry.space_group_name_H-M   'P 1'
#
loop_
_entity.id
_entity.type
_entity.pdbx_description
1 polymer ?
#
loop_
_entity_poly.entity_id
_entity_poly.type
_entity_poly.pdbx_seq_one_letter_code
_entity_poly.pdbx_strand_id
1 'polypeptide(L)'
;MSSTAANETNNQSTAMSKPIVSPTGKSSTITRRHFLGTAATALTAAAAFPTIIPASALGKDGAVAPSNRITVGVIGCGPQGRGDLQNFLNQDICQVVAVCDVKTDQLEIAKQAVNERYQNSSCQTYRDFREVVARKDIDACLIATPDHWHVLASLAAVNSGKDIYTEKPLGVTLEEGQALRAAVHRKQRVFQFGTQQRSSRNFRFAAELARNERIGKLKHINVWAPGSAPGGSLVETPPPAGLDYDLWLGPAEFRPHTENRCTDDSNLKTWWFDSQYALGFIAGWGIHPIDIALWGGGELLGGRVVVEGRGNFRSAEGVCDTATIWEVDYTFASGVTMKFVGVPNGGNQGKPTGEPFLHGEEWKQRYGEIAAHGTAFEGADGWVQVNRSYLTMQQPELNHLSEDSFKTKLIQSKNQARNFLDCVKSRAETISPIDVAVRGDALCHIADIAIRLGRKLTFDFKDERFVHDDEANQRLKARPMRKPWHL
;
A
#
# COMPACT_ATOMS: atom_id res chain seq x y z
N MET A 1 62.93 -9.45 -27.11
CA MET A 1 63.94 -10.03 -26.20
C MET A 1 63.18 -10.98 -25.33
N SER A 2 63.18 -12.21 -25.71
CA SER A 2 63.74 -13.42 -25.11
C SER A 2 62.77 -14.02 -24.07
N SER A 3 61.96 -15.10 -24.45
CA SER A 3 62.36 -16.52 -24.54
C SER A 3 62.57 -17.13 -23.14
N THR A 4 61.94 -18.20 -22.73
CA THR A 4 61.89 -19.63 -23.12
C THR A 4 61.00 -20.38 -22.21
N ALA A 5 59.98 -21.17 -22.58
CA ALA A 5 60.06 -22.56 -23.11
C ALA A 5 60.33 -23.66 -22.06
N ALA A 6 59.28 -24.48 -21.86
CA ALA A 6 59.20 -25.95 -21.82
C ALA A 6 60.05 -26.79 -20.84
N ASN A 7 59.44 -27.74 -20.16
CA ASN A 7 59.64 -29.16 -20.50
C ASN A 7 58.69 -30.11 -19.76
N GLU A 8 58.15 -31.07 -20.52
CA GLU A 8 57.48 -32.29 -20.11
C GLU A 8 58.42 -33.28 -19.46
N THR A 9 57.97 -34.14 -18.56
CA THR A 9 58.41 -35.54 -18.48
C THR A 9 57.33 -36.46 -17.97
N ASN A 10 57.01 -37.36 -18.85
CA ASN A 10 56.27 -38.62 -18.67
C ASN A 10 57.04 -39.56 -17.73
N ASN A 11 56.33 -40.32 -16.88
CA ASN A 11 56.81 -41.62 -16.46
C ASN A 11 55.65 -42.59 -16.13
N GLN A 12 55.52 -43.57 -17.00
CA GLN A 12 54.71 -44.78 -16.79
C GLN A 12 55.47 -45.74 -15.85
N SER A 13 54.77 -46.37 -14.91
CA SER A 13 55.23 -47.60 -14.29
C SER A 13 54.06 -48.56 -14.07
N THR A 14 54.27 -49.72 -14.62
CA THR A 14 53.47 -50.93 -14.81
C THR A 14 52.94 -51.56 -13.54
N ALA A 15 51.74 -52.11 -13.68
CA ALA A 15 50.96 -52.92 -12.75
C ALA A 15 51.56 -54.32 -12.54
N MET A 16 51.40 -54.85 -11.34
CA MET A 16 51.39 -56.27 -11.05
C MET A 16 50.14 -56.65 -10.28
N SER A 17 49.34 -57.52 -10.84
CA SER A 17 48.16 -58.14 -10.32
C SER A 17 48.45 -59.21 -9.27
N LYS A 18 47.71 -59.20 -8.14
CA LYS A 18 47.59 -60.34 -7.23
C LYS A 18 46.12 -60.75 -7.10
N PRO A 19 45.81 -62.04 -6.87
CA PRO A 19 44.47 -62.61 -7.04
C PRO A 19 43.57 -62.33 -5.83
N ILE A 20 42.28 -62.18 -6.15
CA ILE A 20 41.18 -61.96 -5.21
C ILE A 20 40.79 -63.30 -4.60
N VAL A 21 40.85 -63.40 -3.26
CA VAL A 21 40.23 -64.46 -2.48
C VAL A 21 38.85 -63.96 -2.02
N SER A 22 37.81 -64.64 -2.44
CA SER A 22 36.43 -64.38 -1.98
C SER A 22 36.18 -64.93 -0.61
N PRO A 23 35.65 -64.20 0.38
CA PRO A 23 35.10 -64.76 1.60
C PRO A 23 33.63 -65.13 1.38
N THR A 24 33.30 -66.39 1.55
CA THR A 24 31.93 -66.91 1.62
C THR A 24 31.24 -66.36 2.87
N GLY A 25 30.48 -65.28 2.72
CA GLY A 25 29.62 -64.73 3.75
C GLY A 25 28.24 -65.36 3.70
N LYS A 26 27.84 -66.05 4.77
CA LYS A 26 26.49 -66.58 4.95
C LYS A 26 25.48 -65.46 4.92
N SER A 27 24.57 -65.46 3.94
CA SER A 27 23.39 -64.61 3.89
C SER A 27 22.48 -64.92 5.08
N SER A 28 22.43 -64.07 6.08
CA SER A 28 21.40 -64.10 7.11
C SER A 28 20.16 -63.42 6.59
N THR A 29 19.19 -64.17 6.14
CA THR A 29 17.84 -63.67 5.82
C THR A 29 17.20 -63.12 7.09
N ILE A 30 17.11 -61.78 7.21
CA ILE A 30 16.33 -61.14 8.24
C ILE A 30 14.84 -61.47 7.97
N THR A 31 14.28 -62.29 8.87
CA THR A 31 12.86 -62.69 8.74
C THR A 31 11.97 -61.49 9.10
N ARG A 32 10.79 -61.38 8.42
CA ARG A 32 9.77 -60.37 8.66
C ARG A 32 9.46 -60.14 10.16
N ARG A 33 9.54 -61.19 10.99
CA ARG A 33 9.35 -61.12 12.43
C ARG A 33 10.47 -60.34 13.16
N HIS A 34 11.73 -60.42 12.70
CA HIS A 34 12.85 -59.67 13.29
C HIS A 34 12.78 -58.19 12.92
N PHE A 35 12.35 -57.89 11.68
CA PHE A 35 12.15 -56.48 11.24
C PHE A 35 10.99 -55.81 11.98
N LEU A 36 9.88 -56.50 12.19
CA LEU A 36 8.73 -55.98 12.95
C LEU A 36 9.04 -55.83 14.46
N GLY A 37 9.86 -56.71 15.03
CA GLY A 37 10.31 -56.60 16.45
C GLY A 37 11.22 -55.40 16.70
N THR A 38 12.17 -55.11 15.80
CA THR A 38 13.05 -53.93 15.89
C THR A 38 12.33 -52.63 15.57
N ALA A 39 11.36 -52.66 14.68
CA ALA A 39 10.52 -51.46 14.39
C ALA A 39 9.58 -51.14 15.56
N ALA A 40 9.04 -52.17 16.25
CA ALA A 40 8.19 -51.95 17.44
C ALA A 40 8.96 -51.40 18.64
N THR A 41 10.20 -51.86 18.87
CA THR A 41 11.08 -51.29 19.96
C THR A 41 11.59 -49.89 19.64
N ALA A 42 11.80 -49.52 18.36
CA ALA A 42 12.16 -48.15 17.98
C ALA A 42 10.97 -47.17 18.13
N LEU A 43 9.74 -47.64 17.86
CA LEU A 43 8.52 -46.83 18.04
C LEU A 43 8.17 -46.61 19.53
N THR A 44 8.44 -47.62 20.42
CA THR A 44 8.21 -47.45 21.86
C THR A 44 9.27 -46.60 22.54
N ALA A 45 10.50 -46.52 22.04
CA ALA A 45 11.53 -45.61 22.53
C ALA A 45 11.30 -44.15 22.14
N ALA A 46 10.67 -43.89 20.96
CA ALA A 46 10.29 -42.55 20.53
C ALA A 46 9.07 -42.00 21.29
N ALA A 47 8.26 -42.86 21.93
CA ALA A 47 7.07 -42.48 22.70
C ALA A 47 7.38 -42.12 24.18
N ALA A 48 8.64 -42.25 24.65
CA ALA A 48 8.99 -42.10 26.05
C ALA A 48 9.62 -40.76 26.44
N PHE A 49 9.85 -39.86 25.49
CA PHE A 49 10.26 -38.49 25.83
C PHE A 49 9.02 -37.60 25.85
N PRO A 50 8.68 -36.95 26.96
CA PRO A 50 7.61 -35.96 26.96
C PRO A 50 8.03 -34.83 26.04
N THR A 51 7.30 -34.69 24.95
CA THR A 51 7.46 -33.52 24.03
C THR A 51 6.95 -32.31 24.80
N ILE A 52 7.86 -31.49 25.33
CA ILE A 52 7.50 -30.24 25.97
C ILE A 52 7.04 -29.30 24.84
N ILE A 53 5.73 -29.19 24.68
CA ILE A 53 5.13 -28.20 23.77
C ILE A 53 5.15 -26.86 24.53
N PRO A 54 5.84 -25.82 24.03
CA PRO A 54 5.85 -24.50 24.67
C PRO A 54 4.43 -23.99 24.88
N ALA A 55 4.15 -23.31 25.98
CA ALA A 55 2.85 -22.73 26.29
C ALA A 55 2.37 -21.79 25.16
N SER A 56 3.29 -21.06 24.52
CA SER A 56 3.03 -20.21 23.35
C SER A 56 2.53 -20.98 22.12
N ALA A 57 2.95 -22.23 21.92
CA ALA A 57 2.45 -23.08 20.82
C ALA A 57 1.04 -23.60 21.10
N LEU A 58 0.62 -23.62 22.36
CA LEU A 58 -0.73 -24.01 22.78
C LEU A 58 -1.68 -22.82 22.95
N GLY A 59 -1.23 -21.59 22.69
CA GLY A 59 -2.02 -20.38 22.90
C GLY A 59 -2.30 -20.09 24.37
N LYS A 60 -1.42 -20.54 25.29
CA LYS A 60 -1.48 -20.29 26.74
C LYS A 60 -0.67 -19.04 27.11
N ASP A 61 -0.90 -18.52 28.31
CA ASP A 61 -0.19 -17.36 28.88
C ASP A 61 -0.32 -16.08 28.00
N GLY A 62 -1.48 -15.91 27.33
CA GLY A 62 -1.75 -14.75 26.47
C GLY A 62 -1.15 -14.83 25.06
N ALA A 63 -0.42 -15.90 24.72
CA ALA A 63 0.12 -16.09 23.38
C ALA A 63 -0.94 -16.64 22.41
N VAL A 64 -0.92 -16.18 21.16
CA VAL A 64 -1.76 -16.76 20.08
C VAL A 64 -1.04 -17.97 19.50
N ALA A 65 -1.71 -19.13 19.49
CA ALA A 65 -1.16 -20.34 18.88
C ALA A 65 -0.85 -20.09 17.39
N PRO A 66 0.23 -20.64 16.84
CA PRO A 66 0.60 -20.46 15.42
C PRO A 66 -0.54 -20.77 14.44
N SER A 67 -1.34 -21.82 14.71
CA SER A 67 -2.52 -22.19 13.92
C SER A 67 -3.66 -21.16 13.94
N ASN A 68 -3.64 -20.22 14.88
CA ASN A 68 -4.65 -19.16 15.02
C ASN A 68 -4.17 -17.81 14.51
N ARG A 69 -2.94 -17.74 13.98
CA ARG A 69 -2.40 -16.52 13.36
C ARG A 69 -2.80 -16.46 11.90
N ILE A 70 -2.96 -15.24 11.40
CA ILE A 70 -3.15 -14.97 9.98
C ILE A 70 -1.77 -14.92 9.34
N THR A 71 -1.55 -15.74 8.32
CA THR A 71 -0.28 -15.74 7.58
C THR A 71 -0.30 -14.67 6.49
N VAL A 72 0.75 -13.84 6.47
CA VAL A 72 0.82 -12.67 5.59
C VAL A 72 2.05 -12.73 4.69
N GLY A 73 1.83 -12.45 3.40
CA GLY A 73 2.87 -12.12 2.43
C GLY A 73 2.93 -10.61 2.21
N VAL A 74 4.14 -10.05 2.16
CA VAL A 74 4.36 -8.61 1.93
C VAL A 74 4.91 -8.41 0.52
N ILE A 75 4.29 -7.54 -0.25
CA ILE A 75 4.64 -7.21 -1.64
C ILE A 75 4.95 -5.73 -1.72
N GLY A 76 6.20 -5.39 -1.99
CA GLY A 76 6.75 -4.03 -1.87
C GLY A 76 7.34 -3.77 -0.49
N CYS A 77 8.68 -3.74 -0.42
CA CYS A 77 9.46 -3.60 0.81
C CYS A 77 10.21 -2.26 0.89
N GLY A 78 9.78 -1.26 0.11
CA GLY A 78 10.29 0.11 0.20
C GLY A 78 9.96 0.74 1.57
N PRO A 79 10.34 2.01 1.80
CA PRO A 79 10.19 2.66 3.11
C PRO A 79 8.75 2.58 3.67
N GLN A 80 7.71 2.79 2.82
CA GLN A 80 6.32 2.67 3.26
C GLN A 80 5.99 1.21 3.60
N GLY A 81 6.33 0.27 2.70
CA GLY A 81 6.05 -1.16 2.95
C GLY A 81 6.74 -1.69 4.21
N ARG A 82 7.95 -1.20 4.55
CA ARG A 82 8.61 -1.55 5.82
C ARG A 82 7.91 -0.94 7.04
N GLY A 83 7.40 0.29 6.92
CA GLY A 83 6.59 0.90 7.97
C GLY A 83 5.33 0.09 8.26
N ASP A 84 4.63 -0.33 7.22
CA ASP A 84 3.45 -1.17 7.34
C ASP A 84 3.81 -2.59 7.82
N LEU A 85 4.86 -3.21 7.28
CA LEU A 85 5.41 -4.48 7.76
C LEU A 85 5.64 -4.44 9.27
N GLN A 86 6.27 -3.37 9.78
CA GLN A 86 6.50 -3.24 11.23
C GLN A 86 5.19 -3.17 12.01
N ASN A 87 4.16 -2.48 11.50
CA ASN A 87 2.83 -2.45 12.12
C ASN A 87 2.20 -3.84 12.16
N PHE A 88 2.36 -4.67 11.11
CA PHE A 88 1.88 -6.05 11.08
C PHE A 88 2.68 -6.96 12.02
N LEU A 89 4.00 -6.84 12.06
CA LEU A 89 4.87 -7.61 12.96
C LEU A 89 4.55 -7.36 14.44
N ASN A 90 4.02 -6.19 14.78
CA ASN A 90 3.61 -5.86 16.14
C ASN A 90 2.25 -6.47 16.54
N GLN A 91 1.53 -7.14 15.61
CA GLN A 91 0.27 -7.80 15.92
C GLN A 91 0.49 -9.26 16.30
N ASP A 92 -0.02 -9.66 17.45
CA ASP A 92 0.10 -11.03 18.01
C ASP A 92 -0.61 -12.10 17.17
N ILE A 93 -1.66 -11.69 16.44
CA ILE A 93 -2.46 -12.54 15.55
C ILE A 93 -1.91 -12.62 14.12
N CYS A 94 -0.75 -12.02 13.85
CA CYS A 94 -0.10 -11.99 12.54
C CYS A 94 1.14 -12.88 12.51
N GLN A 95 1.36 -13.53 11.36
CA GLN A 95 2.58 -14.25 11.05
C GLN A 95 3.02 -13.91 9.63
N VAL A 96 4.00 -13.02 9.48
CA VAL A 96 4.62 -12.74 8.18
C VAL A 96 5.51 -13.91 7.79
N VAL A 97 5.30 -14.52 6.63
CA VAL A 97 6.00 -15.72 6.15
C VAL A 97 6.75 -15.52 4.85
N ALA A 98 6.49 -14.41 4.15
CA ALA A 98 7.12 -14.08 2.88
C ALA A 98 7.22 -12.57 2.69
N VAL A 99 8.30 -12.13 2.04
CA VAL A 99 8.50 -10.76 1.58
C VAL A 99 8.90 -10.78 0.11
N CYS A 100 8.44 -9.80 -0.65
CA CYS A 100 8.67 -9.69 -2.09
C CYS A 100 9.04 -8.26 -2.48
N ASP A 101 10.14 -8.10 -3.19
CA ASP A 101 10.54 -6.83 -3.79
C ASP A 101 11.44 -7.09 -5.01
N VAL A 102 11.37 -6.20 -5.99
CA VAL A 102 12.23 -6.23 -7.18
C VAL A 102 13.65 -5.71 -6.92
N LYS A 103 13.88 -5.14 -5.73
CA LYS A 103 15.18 -4.62 -5.26
C LYS A 103 15.74 -5.54 -4.16
N THR A 104 16.95 -6.03 -4.40
CA THR A 104 17.60 -7.00 -3.50
C THR A 104 17.86 -6.43 -2.11
N ASP A 105 18.29 -5.17 -2.01
CA ASP A 105 18.57 -4.49 -0.75
C ASP A 105 17.31 -4.34 0.12
N GLN A 106 16.19 -3.91 -0.48
CA GLN A 106 14.91 -3.77 0.22
C GLN A 106 14.38 -5.13 0.71
N LEU A 107 14.57 -6.15 -0.11
CA LEU A 107 14.18 -7.52 0.19
C LEU A 107 14.93 -8.07 1.41
N GLU A 108 16.26 -7.88 1.48
CA GLU A 108 17.07 -8.35 2.60
C GLU A 108 16.76 -7.59 3.91
N ILE A 109 16.55 -6.27 3.84
CA ILE A 109 16.14 -5.48 5.03
C ILE A 109 14.80 -6.00 5.57
N ALA A 110 13.81 -6.24 4.72
CA ALA A 110 12.50 -6.72 5.14
C ALA A 110 12.58 -8.14 5.72
N LYS A 111 13.30 -9.05 5.07
CA LYS A 111 13.57 -10.42 5.57
C LYS A 111 14.22 -10.41 6.94
N GLN A 112 15.24 -9.58 7.13
CA GLN A 112 15.93 -9.45 8.41
C GLN A 112 14.96 -9.02 9.51
N ALA A 113 14.14 -7.99 9.27
CA ALA A 113 13.15 -7.50 10.24
C ALA A 113 12.15 -8.58 10.65
N VAL A 114 11.68 -9.42 9.71
CA VAL A 114 10.79 -10.56 10.00
C VAL A 114 11.50 -11.62 10.83
N ASN A 115 12.71 -12.02 10.44
CA ASN A 115 13.47 -13.06 11.13
C ASN A 115 13.87 -12.64 12.56
N GLU A 116 14.27 -11.39 12.75
CA GLU A 116 14.55 -10.81 14.06
C GLU A 116 13.31 -10.79 14.95
N ARG A 117 12.15 -10.40 14.41
CA ARG A 117 10.89 -10.37 15.18
C ARG A 117 10.48 -11.76 15.68
N TYR A 118 10.69 -12.80 14.88
CA TYR A 118 10.28 -14.16 15.21
C TYR A 118 11.43 -15.03 15.75
N GLN A 119 12.64 -14.50 15.88
CA GLN A 119 13.83 -15.19 16.38
C GLN A 119 14.10 -16.49 15.58
N ASN A 120 13.97 -16.43 14.26
CA ASN A 120 14.22 -17.55 13.34
C ASN A 120 14.73 -17.05 11.98
N SER A 121 14.89 -17.96 11.01
CA SER A 121 15.33 -17.67 9.64
C SER A 121 14.35 -18.19 8.58
N SER A 122 13.05 -18.24 8.90
CA SER A 122 12.04 -18.92 8.08
C SER A 122 11.38 -18.03 7.03
N CYS A 123 11.57 -16.72 7.07
CA CYS A 123 10.99 -15.80 6.11
C CYS A 123 11.53 -16.08 4.70
N GLN A 124 10.62 -16.38 3.77
CA GLN A 124 10.97 -16.60 2.37
C GLN A 124 10.99 -15.30 1.59
N THR A 125 11.90 -15.20 0.62
CA THR A 125 12.06 -14.01 -0.22
C THR A 125 11.70 -14.33 -1.68
N TYR A 126 11.04 -13.38 -2.34
CA TYR A 126 10.62 -13.50 -3.74
C TYR A 126 10.91 -12.20 -4.47
N ARG A 127 11.22 -12.30 -5.76
CA ARG A 127 11.33 -11.12 -6.64
C ARG A 127 10.04 -10.88 -7.42
N ASP A 128 9.27 -11.91 -7.66
CA ASP A 128 8.01 -11.88 -8.38
C ASP A 128 6.84 -12.12 -7.42
N PHE A 129 5.95 -11.14 -7.31
CA PHE A 129 4.78 -11.22 -6.43
C PHE A 129 3.85 -12.38 -6.77
N ARG A 130 3.86 -12.86 -8.02
CA ARG A 130 3.05 -14.00 -8.48
C ARG A 130 3.40 -15.28 -7.71
N GLU A 131 4.65 -15.44 -7.32
CA GLU A 131 5.09 -16.56 -6.48
C GLU A 131 4.52 -16.46 -5.05
N VAL A 132 4.44 -15.26 -4.48
CA VAL A 132 3.83 -15.03 -3.16
C VAL A 132 2.35 -15.37 -3.16
N VAL A 133 1.60 -14.84 -4.14
CA VAL A 133 0.15 -15.06 -4.19
C VAL A 133 -0.22 -16.50 -4.53
N ALA A 134 0.66 -17.27 -5.20
CA ALA A 134 0.48 -18.68 -5.49
C ALA A 134 0.62 -19.59 -4.25
N ARG A 135 1.25 -19.13 -3.16
CA ARG A 135 1.43 -19.89 -1.93
C ARG A 135 0.09 -20.15 -1.24
N LYS A 136 -0.18 -21.42 -0.94
CA LYS A 136 -1.43 -21.86 -0.28
C LYS A 136 -1.46 -21.56 1.22
N ASP A 137 -0.30 -21.42 1.83
CA ASP A 137 -0.14 -21.13 3.26
C ASP A 137 -0.18 -19.64 3.60
N ILE A 138 -0.44 -18.76 2.64
CA ILE A 138 -0.66 -17.32 2.86
C ILE A 138 -2.17 -17.04 2.84
N ASP A 139 -2.68 -16.41 3.89
CA ASP A 139 -4.09 -16.00 4.03
C ASP A 139 -4.34 -14.61 3.45
N ALA A 140 -3.39 -13.70 3.66
CA ALA A 140 -3.54 -12.31 3.27
C ALA A 140 -2.25 -11.70 2.72
N CYS A 141 -2.38 -10.64 1.91
CA CYS A 141 -1.24 -9.89 1.38
C CYS A 141 -1.30 -8.42 1.83
N LEU A 142 -0.14 -7.90 2.25
CA LEU A 142 0.14 -6.48 2.38
C LEU A 142 0.81 -6.02 1.08
N ILE A 143 0.22 -5.03 0.40
CA ILE A 143 0.68 -4.52 -0.89
C ILE A 143 1.06 -3.05 -0.74
N ALA A 144 2.34 -2.73 -0.95
CA ALA A 144 2.92 -1.40 -0.81
C ALA A 144 3.99 -1.14 -1.89
N THR A 145 3.64 -1.47 -3.12
CA THR A 145 4.42 -1.24 -4.34
C THR A 145 4.34 0.23 -4.78
N PRO A 146 5.01 0.68 -5.84
CA PRO A 146 4.65 1.92 -6.53
C PRO A 146 3.20 1.88 -7.06
N ASP A 147 2.57 3.07 -7.20
CA ASP A 147 1.13 3.22 -7.44
C ASP A 147 0.63 2.44 -8.68
N HIS A 148 1.40 2.43 -9.78
CA HIS A 148 1.05 1.72 -11.02
C HIS A 148 0.99 0.19 -10.88
N TRP A 149 1.45 -0.34 -9.77
CA TRP A 149 1.41 -1.78 -9.46
C TRP A 149 0.31 -2.16 -8.47
N HIS A 150 -0.25 -1.21 -7.70
CA HIS A 150 -1.18 -1.49 -6.62
C HIS A 150 -2.34 -2.39 -7.06
N VAL A 151 -3.00 -2.00 -8.17
CA VAL A 151 -4.20 -2.73 -8.63
C VAL A 151 -3.85 -4.11 -9.18
N LEU A 152 -2.82 -4.25 -10.01
CA LEU A 152 -2.48 -5.54 -10.61
C LEU A 152 -2.01 -6.55 -9.55
N ALA A 153 -1.17 -6.13 -8.60
CA ALA A 153 -0.75 -6.98 -7.49
C ALA A 153 -1.94 -7.37 -6.60
N SER A 154 -2.85 -6.42 -6.34
CA SER A 154 -4.08 -6.66 -5.59
C SER A 154 -5.03 -7.64 -6.31
N LEU A 155 -5.23 -7.47 -7.62
CA LEU A 155 -6.04 -8.38 -8.43
C LEU A 155 -5.49 -9.81 -8.42
N ALA A 156 -4.17 -9.96 -8.55
CA ALA A 156 -3.53 -11.28 -8.48
C ALA A 156 -3.76 -11.94 -7.11
N ALA A 157 -3.61 -11.19 -6.02
CA ALA A 157 -3.85 -11.67 -4.67
C ALA A 157 -5.33 -12.06 -4.45
N VAL A 158 -6.27 -11.19 -4.81
CA VAL A 158 -7.72 -11.44 -4.70
C VAL A 158 -8.14 -12.65 -5.53
N ASN A 159 -7.67 -12.76 -6.77
CA ASN A 159 -7.99 -13.88 -7.65
C ASN A 159 -7.41 -15.21 -7.13
N SER A 160 -6.29 -15.16 -6.40
CA SER A 160 -5.69 -16.30 -5.70
C SER A 160 -6.34 -16.59 -4.33
N GLY A 161 -7.43 -15.89 -3.98
CA GLY A 161 -8.20 -16.11 -2.76
C GLY A 161 -7.63 -15.45 -1.51
N LYS A 162 -6.70 -14.49 -1.64
CA LYS A 162 -6.11 -13.76 -0.50
C LYS A 162 -6.97 -12.56 -0.12
N ASP A 163 -7.04 -12.27 1.17
CA ASP A 163 -7.49 -10.98 1.68
C ASP A 163 -6.35 -9.97 1.52
N ILE A 164 -6.66 -8.68 1.36
CA ILE A 164 -5.63 -7.70 1.00
C ILE A 164 -5.70 -6.41 1.82
N TYR A 165 -4.54 -5.94 2.24
CA TYR A 165 -4.28 -4.58 2.67
C TYR A 165 -3.46 -3.92 1.57
N THR A 166 -3.97 -2.84 0.97
CA THR A 166 -3.31 -2.15 -0.15
C THR A 166 -3.04 -0.71 0.21
N GLU A 167 -1.79 -0.27 0.03
CA GLU A 167 -1.41 1.12 0.24
C GLU A 167 -2.10 2.06 -0.77
N LYS A 168 -2.14 3.31 -0.39
CA LYS A 168 -2.75 4.41 -1.15
C LYS A 168 -1.71 5.06 -2.09
N PRO A 169 -2.15 5.73 -3.20
CA PRO A 169 -3.51 5.73 -3.78
C PRO A 169 -3.86 4.38 -4.37
N LEU A 170 -5.14 4.21 -4.75
CA LEU A 170 -5.61 2.89 -5.18
C LEU A 170 -4.99 2.48 -6.53
N GLY A 171 -5.01 3.37 -7.51
CA GLY A 171 -4.45 3.11 -8.83
C GLY A 171 -4.14 4.40 -9.61
N VAL A 172 -3.65 4.26 -10.83
CA VAL A 172 -3.31 5.40 -11.70
C VAL A 172 -4.45 5.79 -12.63
N THR A 173 -5.54 5.00 -12.65
CA THR A 173 -6.80 5.32 -13.35
C THR A 173 -8.00 4.83 -12.54
N LEU A 174 -9.17 5.46 -12.73
CA LEU A 174 -10.38 5.03 -12.03
C LEU A 174 -10.83 3.63 -12.44
N GLU A 175 -10.70 3.26 -13.73
CA GLU A 175 -11.07 1.93 -14.23
C GLU A 175 -10.30 0.80 -13.54
N GLU A 176 -9.02 1.03 -13.19
CA GLU A 176 -8.24 0.07 -12.40
C GLU A 176 -8.88 -0.17 -11.02
N GLY A 177 -9.24 0.89 -10.31
CA GLY A 177 -9.93 0.79 -9.02
C GLY A 177 -11.28 0.09 -9.13
N GLN A 178 -12.05 0.36 -10.18
CA GLN A 178 -13.33 -0.30 -10.47
C GLN A 178 -13.15 -1.81 -10.71
N ALA A 179 -12.11 -2.20 -11.47
CA ALA A 179 -11.80 -3.59 -11.73
C ALA A 179 -11.43 -4.34 -10.43
N LEU A 180 -10.63 -3.70 -9.57
CA LEU A 180 -10.28 -4.28 -8.27
C LEU A 180 -11.51 -4.42 -7.37
N ARG A 181 -12.37 -3.41 -7.28
CA ARG A 181 -13.62 -3.46 -6.52
C ARG A 181 -14.50 -4.62 -6.98
N ALA A 182 -14.69 -4.75 -8.30
CA ALA A 182 -15.47 -5.85 -8.85
C ALA A 182 -14.89 -7.24 -8.49
N ALA A 183 -13.57 -7.39 -8.47
CA ALA A 183 -12.91 -8.61 -8.06
C ALA A 183 -13.07 -8.90 -6.57
N VAL A 184 -12.87 -7.90 -5.71
CA VAL A 184 -13.02 -8.00 -4.24
C VAL A 184 -14.43 -8.48 -3.90
N HIS A 185 -15.47 -7.86 -4.46
CA HIS A 185 -16.87 -8.24 -4.23
C HIS A 185 -17.17 -9.65 -4.77
N ARG A 186 -16.78 -9.94 -6.03
CA ARG A 186 -17.01 -11.25 -6.65
C ARG A 186 -16.36 -12.40 -5.87
N LYS A 187 -15.15 -12.15 -5.32
CA LYS A 187 -14.39 -13.15 -4.55
C LYS A 187 -14.67 -13.11 -3.05
N GLN A 188 -15.47 -12.15 -2.58
CA GLN A 188 -15.79 -11.95 -1.15
C GLN A 188 -14.53 -11.85 -0.29
N ARG A 189 -13.53 -11.08 -0.76
CA ARG A 189 -12.28 -10.88 -0.01
C ARG A 189 -12.39 -9.67 0.90
N VAL A 190 -11.75 -9.77 2.05
CA VAL A 190 -11.56 -8.61 2.94
C VAL A 190 -10.54 -7.69 2.31
N PHE A 191 -10.90 -6.42 2.21
CA PHE A 191 -10.05 -5.35 1.68
C PHE A 191 -9.88 -4.25 2.70
N GLN A 192 -8.66 -3.77 2.87
CA GLN A 192 -8.34 -2.60 3.69
C GLN A 192 -7.49 -1.64 2.89
N PHE A 193 -7.92 -0.38 2.81
CA PHE A 193 -7.14 0.68 2.20
C PHE A 193 -6.17 1.33 3.19
N GLY A 194 -4.98 1.72 2.72
CA GLY A 194 -3.91 2.31 3.52
C GLY A 194 -4.16 3.77 3.96
N THR A 195 -5.41 4.15 4.27
CA THR A 195 -5.75 5.47 4.81
C THR A 195 -5.77 5.45 6.34
N GLN A 196 -4.58 5.35 6.94
CA GLN A 196 -4.38 5.09 8.38
C GLN A 196 -4.97 6.19 9.29
N GLN A 197 -5.26 7.39 8.77
CA GLN A 197 -5.87 8.48 9.53
C GLN A 197 -7.22 8.10 10.13
N ARG A 198 -7.98 7.18 9.50
CA ARG A 198 -9.24 6.64 10.06
C ARG A 198 -9.07 5.92 11.39
N SER A 199 -7.88 5.40 11.68
CA SER A 199 -7.57 4.76 12.97
C SER A 199 -7.11 5.74 14.05
N SER A 200 -7.21 7.06 13.81
CA SER A 200 -6.94 8.10 14.80
C SER A 200 -8.24 8.69 15.36
N ARG A 201 -8.29 8.82 16.69
CA ARG A 201 -9.46 9.39 17.39
C ARG A 201 -9.80 10.80 16.89
N ASN A 202 -8.81 11.65 16.68
CA ASN A 202 -9.06 13.04 16.31
C ASN A 202 -9.75 13.15 14.95
N PHE A 203 -9.33 12.37 13.96
CA PHE A 203 -9.96 12.37 12.64
C PHE A 203 -11.40 11.82 12.71
N ARG A 204 -11.60 10.70 13.45
CA ARG A 204 -12.93 10.14 13.66
C ARG A 204 -13.83 11.14 14.35
N PHE A 205 -13.38 11.77 15.43
CA PHE A 205 -14.16 12.73 16.20
C PHE A 205 -14.55 13.95 15.36
N ALA A 206 -13.63 14.52 14.56
CA ALA A 206 -13.97 15.60 13.64
C ALA A 206 -15.03 15.19 12.61
N ALA A 207 -14.91 13.99 12.03
CA ALA A 207 -15.88 13.45 11.11
C ALA A 207 -17.25 13.20 11.80
N GLU A 208 -17.27 12.69 13.03
CA GLU A 208 -18.50 12.50 13.82
C GLU A 208 -19.16 13.83 14.19
N LEU A 209 -18.41 14.87 14.53
CA LEU A 209 -18.96 16.21 14.75
C LEU A 209 -19.72 16.72 13.52
N ALA A 210 -19.13 16.57 12.33
CA ALA A 210 -19.77 16.94 11.07
C ALA A 210 -21.02 16.08 10.77
N ARG A 211 -20.91 14.75 10.90
CA ARG A 211 -22.01 13.78 10.66
C ARG A 211 -23.20 13.95 11.57
N ASN A 212 -22.99 14.43 12.79
CA ASN A 212 -24.00 14.63 13.81
C ASN A 212 -24.45 16.09 13.92
N GLU A 213 -24.11 16.92 12.94
CA GLU A 213 -24.48 18.34 12.87
C GLU A 213 -24.12 19.15 14.12
N ARG A 214 -23.02 18.78 14.83
CA ARG A 214 -22.56 19.47 16.04
C ARG A 214 -21.94 20.84 15.74
N ILE A 215 -21.62 21.09 14.49
CA ILE A 215 -21.20 22.39 13.93
C ILE A 215 -22.31 23.04 13.10
N GLY A 216 -23.57 22.56 13.26
CA GLY A 216 -24.70 22.88 12.39
C GLY A 216 -24.66 22.11 11.06
N LYS A 217 -25.65 22.33 10.21
CA LYS A 217 -25.76 21.68 8.90
C LYS A 217 -24.50 21.95 8.06
N LEU A 218 -23.83 20.91 7.58
CA LEU A 218 -22.61 21.00 6.78
C LEU A 218 -22.87 21.82 5.50
N LYS A 219 -22.01 22.79 5.22
CA LYS A 219 -22.09 23.69 4.04
C LYS A 219 -20.87 23.60 3.15
N HIS A 220 -19.68 23.54 3.77
CA HIS A 220 -18.43 23.60 3.04
C HIS A 220 -17.35 22.73 3.68
N ILE A 221 -16.41 22.23 2.87
CA ILE A 221 -15.26 21.48 3.34
C ILE A 221 -14.01 22.05 2.68
N ASN A 222 -13.00 22.45 3.47
CA ASN A 222 -11.68 22.76 2.96
C ASN A 222 -10.75 21.56 3.13
N VAL A 223 -10.06 21.21 2.06
CA VAL A 223 -9.12 20.08 2.01
C VAL A 223 -7.81 20.58 1.43
N TRP A 224 -6.68 20.23 2.04
CA TRP A 224 -5.38 20.56 1.50
C TRP A 224 -4.36 19.45 1.73
N ALA A 225 -3.42 19.35 0.79
CA ALA A 225 -2.35 18.36 0.81
C ALA A 225 -1.08 18.92 0.17
N PRO A 226 0.11 18.38 0.47
CA PRO A 226 1.33 18.76 -0.23
C PRO A 226 1.20 18.58 -1.74
N GLY A 227 1.73 19.52 -2.50
CA GLY A 227 1.84 19.42 -3.96
C GLY A 227 3.00 18.52 -4.39
N SER A 228 3.06 18.20 -5.68
CA SER A 228 4.15 17.41 -6.25
C SER A 228 5.44 18.23 -6.32
N ALA A 229 6.57 17.53 -6.38
CA ALA A 229 7.86 18.14 -6.63
C ALA A 229 8.16 18.19 -8.13
N PRO A 230 8.65 19.32 -8.67
CA PRO A 230 9.14 19.42 -10.05
C PRO A 230 10.52 18.77 -10.21
N GLY A 231 10.99 18.68 -11.46
CA GLY A 231 12.33 18.22 -11.79
C GLY A 231 12.41 16.74 -12.13
N GLY A 232 13.38 16.04 -11.57
CA GLY A 232 13.74 14.67 -11.95
C GLY A 232 14.68 14.62 -13.15
N SER A 233 15.65 13.70 -13.11
CA SER A 233 16.70 13.60 -14.13
C SER A 233 16.17 13.08 -15.46
N LEU A 234 16.60 13.70 -16.56
CA LEU A 234 16.43 13.21 -17.93
C LEU A 234 17.66 12.38 -18.39
N VAL A 235 18.71 12.32 -17.58
CA VAL A 235 19.95 11.59 -17.92
C VAL A 235 19.68 10.09 -17.78
N GLU A 236 19.80 9.39 -18.91
CA GLU A 236 19.69 7.94 -18.93
C GLU A 236 20.91 7.29 -18.26
N THR A 237 20.66 6.34 -17.40
CA THR A 237 21.69 5.56 -16.71
C THR A 237 21.30 4.08 -16.70
N PRO A 238 22.26 3.17 -16.60
CA PRO A 238 21.93 1.76 -16.39
C PRO A 238 21.15 1.59 -15.09
N PRO A 239 20.17 0.67 -15.03
CA PRO A 239 19.53 0.32 -13.78
C PRO A 239 20.56 -0.12 -12.73
N PRO A 240 20.38 0.25 -11.44
CA PRO A 240 21.27 -0.17 -10.37
C PRO A 240 21.38 -1.69 -10.28
N ALA A 241 22.55 -2.18 -9.89
CA ALA A 241 22.72 -3.60 -9.59
C ALA A 241 21.72 -4.05 -8.52
N GLY A 242 21.11 -5.22 -8.70
CA GLY A 242 20.09 -5.75 -7.77
C GLY A 242 18.65 -5.27 -8.03
N LEU A 243 18.42 -4.33 -8.94
CA LEU A 243 17.08 -3.94 -9.38
C LEU A 243 16.65 -4.75 -10.61
N ASP A 244 15.52 -5.43 -10.55
CA ASP A 244 14.81 -5.93 -11.72
C ASP A 244 13.98 -4.79 -12.33
N TYR A 245 14.59 -4.06 -13.26
CA TYR A 245 13.98 -2.87 -13.84
C TYR A 245 12.79 -3.20 -14.73
N ASP A 246 12.80 -4.35 -15.42
CA ASP A 246 11.69 -4.78 -16.27
C ASP A 246 10.44 -5.06 -15.42
N LEU A 247 10.61 -5.75 -14.32
CA LEU A 247 9.52 -6.03 -13.39
C LEU A 247 9.13 -4.78 -12.58
N TRP A 248 10.07 -3.85 -12.32
CA TRP A 248 9.74 -2.56 -11.70
C TRP A 248 8.82 -1.73 -12.60
N LEU A 249 9.12 -1.62 -13.91
CA LEU A 249 8.27 -0.97 -14.90
C LEU A 249 6.91 -1.66 -15.01
N GLY A 250 6.90 -2.96 -15.04
CA GLY A 250 5.68 -3.77 -15.09
C GLY A 250 4.72 -3.37 -16.19
N PRO A 251 3.47 -2.93 -15.85
CA PRO A 251 2.45 -2.55 -16.83
C PRO A 251 2.74 -1.21 -17.52
N ALA A 252 3.58 -0.36 -16.94
CA ALA A 252 3.88 0.95 -17.49
C ALA A 252 4.60 0.84 -18.83
N GLU A 253 4.45 1.86 -19.69
CA GLU A 253 5.20 1.95 -20.93
C GLU A 253 6.71 1.89 -20.67
N PHE A 254 7.44 1.21 -21.56
CA PHE A 254 8.89 1.14 -21.42
C PHE A 254 9.51 2.53 -21.57
N ARG A 255 10.31 2.89 -20.57
CA ARG A 255 11.18 4.07 -20.60
C ARG A 255 12.55 3.68 -20.09
N PRO A 256 13.65 4.21 -20.66
CA PRO A 256 14.99 4.00 -20.13
C PRO A 256 15.07 4.43 -18.66
N HIS A 257 15.88 3.72 -17.88
CA HIS A 257 16.15 4.13 -16.50
C HIS A 257 16.87 5.48 -16.50
N THR A 258 16.42 6.37 -15.63
CA THR A 258 17.09 7.65 -15.35
C THR A 258 17.51 7.72 -13.90
N GLU A 259 18.47 8.56 -13.59
CA GLU A 259 18.93 8.78 -12.24
C GLU A 259 17.74 9.09 -11.30
N ASN A 260 17.74 8.46 -10.13
CA ASN A 260 16.71 8.61 -9.07
C ASN A 260 15.28 8.15 -9.42
N ARG A 261 15.03 7.58 -10.62
CA ARG A 261 13.69 7.12 -11.01
C ARG A 261 13.11 6.10 -10.02
N CYS A 262 13.91 5.12 -9.63
CA CYS A 262 13.49 4.02 -8.76
C CYS A 262 14.03 4.16 -7.33
N THR A 263 14.51 5.33 -6.91
CA THR A 263 15.10 5.51 -5.58
C THR A 263 14.03 5.42 -4.48
N ASP A 264 14.46 4.97 -3.31
CA ASP A 264 13.64 4.92 -2.10
C ASP A 264 13.84 6.17 -1.21
N ASP A 265 14.80 7.03 -1.54
CA ASP A 265 14.95 8.32 -0.86
C ASP A 265 13.75 9.22 -1.18
N SER A 266 13.00 9.55 -0.13
CA SER A 266 11.79 10.38 -0.25
C SER A 266 12.06 11.78 -0.82
N ASN A 267 13.29 12.30 -0.68
CA ASN A 267 13.67 13.60 -1.21
C ASN A 267 14.07 13.54 -2.70
N LEU A 268 14.33 12.35 -3.21
CA LEU A 268 14.79 12.12 -4.57
C LEU A 268 13.83 11.28 -5.42
N LYS A 269 12.73 10.78 -4.85
CA LYS A 269 11.75 9.96 -5.57
C LYS A 269 11.12 10.73 -6.71
N THR A 270 11.47 10.39 -7.93
CA THR A 270 10.88 11.01 -9.11
C THR A 270 9.64 10.28 -9.61
N TRP A 271 9.54 8.96 -9.41
CA TRP A 271 8.40 8.18 -9.87
C TRP A 271 7.05 8.62 -9.27
N TRP A 272 7.04 9.18 -8.06
CA TRP A 272 5.81 9.72 -7.46
C TRP A 272 5.22 10.90 -8.24
N PHE A 273 6.06 11.60 -9.00
CA PHE A 273 5.70 12.82 -9.72
C PHE A 273 5.78 12.68 -11.24
N ASP A 274 6.13 11.48 -11.73
CA ASP A 274 6.05 11.08 -13.15
C ASP A 274 4.69 10.42 -13.39
N SER A 275 3.86 11.05 -14.22
CA SER A 275 2.49 10.60 -14.47
C SER A 275 2.39 9.21 -15.11
N GLN A 276 3.51 8.62 -15.56
CA GLN A 276 3.51 7.22 -15.99
C GLN A 276 3.28 6.23 -14.84
N TYR A 277 3.69 6.60 -13.62
CA TYR A 277 3.70 5.68 -12.47
C TYR A 277 2.75 6.12 -11.36
N ALA A 278 2.39 7.40 -11.28
CA ALA A 278 1.55 7.98 -10.23
C ALA A 278 0.80 9.21 -10.70
N LEU A 279 -0.25 9.64 -9.99
CA LEU A 279 -0.90 10.93 -10.22
C LEU A 279 -0.20 12.09 -9.50
N GLY A 280 0.94 11.86 -8.88
CA GLY A 280 1.54 12.83 -7.98
C GLY A 280 0.79 12.96 -6.66
N PHE A 281 1.09 14.00 -5.93
CA PHE A 281 0.52 14.17 -4.59
C PHE A 281 -0.93 14.63 -4.56
N ILE A 282 -1.54 14.99 -5.70
CA ILE A 282 -3.00 15.20 -5.77
C ILE A 282 -3.77 13.92 -5.37
N ALA A 283 -3.21 12.73 -5.66
CA ALA A 283 -3.73 11.45 -5.17
C ALA A 283 -2.83 10.88 -4.06
N GLY A 284 -1.52 10.82 -4.25
CA GLY A 284 -0.57 10.17 -3.33
C GLY A 284 -0.60 10.71 -1.89
N TRP A 285 -0.87 12.01 -1.71
CA TRP A 285 -1.15 12.65 -0.42
C TRP A 285 -2.59 13.07 -0.27
N GLY A 286 -3.20 13.62 -1.33
CA GLY A 286 -4.55 14.19 -1.30
C GLY A 286 -5.62 13.20 -0.88
N ILE A 287 -5.42 11.92 -1.16
CA ILE A 287 -6.36 10.86 -0.74
C ILE A 287 -6.59 10.83 0.79
N HIS A 288 -5.58 11.16 1.60
CA HIS A 288 -5.75 11.14 3.05
C HIS A 288 -6.77 12.17 3.56
N PRO A 289 -6.63 13.50 3.29
CA PRO A 289 -7.64 14.46 3.71
C PRO A 289 -8.95 14.36 2.92
N ILE A 290 -8.95 13.91 1.66
CA ILE A 290 -10.17 13.59 0.89
C ILE A 290 -10.95 12.45 1.54
N ASP A 291 -10.27 11.39 1.98
CA ASP A 291 -10.90 10.27 2.68
C ASP A 291 -11.59 10.72 3.98
N ILE A 292 -10.98 11.64 4.72
CA ILE A 292 -11.58 12.24 5.92
C ILE A 292 -12.78 13.14 5.55
N ALA A 293 -12.69 13.92 4.47
CA ALA A 293 -13.81 14.71 3.97
C ALA A 293 -15.02 13.83 3.63
N LEU A 294 -14.79 12.70 2.93
CA LEU A 294 -15.82 11.71 2.64
C LEU A 294 -16.39 11.08 3.92
N TRP A 295 -15.55 10.80 4.91
CA TRP A 295 -15.98 10.19 6.17
C TRP A 295 -16.92 11.11 6.97
N GLY A 296 -16.59 12.42 7.02
CA GLY A 296 -17.42 13.42 7.69
C GLY A 296 -18.61 13.89 6.87
N GLY A 297 -18.48 14.05 5.55
CA GLY A 297 -19.56 14.49 4.67
C GLY A 297 -20.59 13.41 4.32
N GLY A 298 -20.17 12.15 4.29
CA GLY A 298 -21.04 11.00 4.05
C GLY A 298 -21.88 11.08 2.79
N GLU A 299 -23.17 10.85 2.93
CA GLU A 299 -24.15 10.87 1.83
C GLU A 299 -24.26 12.24 1.14
N LEU A 300 -23.93 13.34 1.85
CA LEU A 300 -23.97 14.69 1.29
C LEU A 300 -22.98 14.88 0.15
N LEU A 301 -21.91 14.08 0.12
CA LEU A 301 -20.92 14.11 -0.96
C LEU A 301 -21.21 13.07 -2.06
N GLY A 302 -22.45 12.60 -2.18
CA GLY A 302 -22.91 11.64 -3.19
C GLY A 302 -23.59 12.27 -4.41
N GLY A 303 -24.03 11.38 -5.32
CA GLY A 303 -24.73 11.77 -6.53
C GLY A 303 -23.82 12.46 -7.54
N ARG A 304 -24.35 13.51 -8.21
CA ARG A 304 -23.56 14.30 -9.14
C ARG A 304 -22.70 15.33 -8.44
N VAL A 305 -21.52 15.57 -8.98
CA VAL A 305 -20.61 16.62 -8.53
C VAL A 305 -20.13 17.42 -9.74
N VAL A 306 -20.19 18.73 -9.62
CA VAL A 306 -19.53 19.65 -10.55
C VAL A 306 -18.14 19.89 -10.02
N VAL A 307 -17.12 19.72 -10.87
CA VAL A 307 -15.71 19.93 -10.54
C VAL A 307 -15.09 20.89 -11.54
N GLU A 308 -14.38 21.89 -11.04
CA GLU A 308 -13.59 22.83 -11.82
C GLU A 308 -12.36 23.24 -11.05
N GLY A 309 -11.28 23.58 -11.74
CA GLY A 309 -10.07 23.98 -11.05
C GLY A 309 -8.93 24.36 -11.98
N ARG A 310 -7.83 24.72 -11.36
CA ARG A 310 -6.56 25.05 -12.00
C ARG A 310 -5.42 24.38 -11.27
N GLY A 311 -4.35 24.08 -12.00
CA GLY A 311 -3.13 23.52 -11.43
C GLY A 311 -1.92 24.00 -12.21
N ASN A 312 -0.76 23.94 -11.56
CA ASN A 312 0.51 24.24 -12.21
C ASN A 312 1.28 22.95 -12.45
N PHE A 313 1.78 22.79 -13.67
CA PHE A 313 2.56 21.61 -14.10
C PHE A 313 3.92 22.12 -14.60
N ARG A 314 5.00 21.68 -13.95
CA ARG A 314 6.36 22.14 -14.27
C ARG A 314 7.16 21.09 -15.06
N SER A 315 6.50 20.44 -16.02
CA SER A 315 7.05 19.35 -16.82
C SER A 315 8.27 19.74 -17.68
N ALA A 316 8.47 21.03 -17.96
CA ALA A 316 9.66 21.51 -18.67
C ALA A 316 10.96 21.40 -17.83
N GLU A 317 10.85 21.14 -16.53
CA GLU A 317 12.01 21.07 -15.62
C GLU A 317 12.59 19.66 -15.44
N GLY A 318 11.98 18.63 -16.05
CA GLY A 318 12.43 17.24 -15.93
C GLY A 318 11.34 16.22 -16.21
N VAL A 319 11.50 15.01 -15.69
CA VAL A 319 10.53 13.91 -15.89
C VAL A 319 9.25 14.06 -15.05
N CYS A 320 9.26 14.91 -14.02
CA CYS A 320 8.11 15.14 -13.16
C CYS A 320 7.09 16.05 -13.85
N ASP A 321 5.91 15.52 -14.12
CA ASP A 321 4.85 16.17 -14.93
C ASP A 321 3.49 16.19 -14.23
N THR A 322 3.45 15.90 -12.94
CA THR A 322 2.24 15.99 -12.11
C THR A 322 2.09 17.39 -11.48
N ALA A 323 0.89 17.73 -11.02
CA ALA A 323 0.59 19.06 -10.51
C ALA A 323 1.43 19.41 -9.27
N THR A 324 2.17 20.52 -9.31
CA THR A 324 2.97 21.04 -8.18
C THR A 324 2.14 21.80 -7.17
N ILE A 325 1.12 22.52 -7.66
CA ILE A 325 0.02 23.10 -6.87
C ILE A 325 -1.28 22.97 -7.65
N TRP A 326 -2.39 23.02 -6.95
CA TRP A 326 -3.73 23.05 -7.52
C TRP A 326 -4.72 23.77 -6.62
N GLU A 327 -5.81 24.23 -7.22
CA GLU A 327 -7.03 24.67 -6.56
C GLU A 327 -8.21 24.10 -7.31
N VAL A 328 -9.01 23.27 -6.66
CA VAL A 328 -10.14 22.58 -7.25
C VAL A 328 -11.38 22.80 -6.39
N ASP A 329 -12.46 23.24 -7.03
CA ASP A 329 -13.76 23.42 -6.41
C ASP A 329 -14.71 22.30 -6.83
N TYR A 330 -15.40 21.73 -5.85
CA TYR A 330 -16.47 20.74 -6.05
C TYR A 330 -17.78 21.31 -5.54
N THR A 331 -18.85 21.12 -6.32
CA THR A 331 -20.22 21.41 -5.91
C THR A 331 -21.04 20.14 -6.01
N PHE A 332 -21.43 19.58 -4.88
CA PHE A 332 -22.21 18.34 -4.82
C PHE A 332 -23.71 18.60 -5.01
N ALA A 333 -24.45 17.59 -5.44
CA ALA A 333 -25.90 17.66 -5.65
C ALA A 333 -26.68 18.05 -4.38
N SER A 334 -26.13 17.79 -3.19
CA SER A 334 -26.67 18.22 -1.91
C SER A 334 -26.61 19.73 -1.65
N GLY A 335 -25.84 20.46 -2.46
CA GLY A 335 -25.49 21.87 -2.25
C GLY A 335 -24.25 22.08 -1.36
N VAL A 336 -23.68 21.03 -0.79
CA VAL A 336 -22.39 21.09 -0.09
C VAL A 336 -21.28 21.37 -1.11
N THR A 337 -20.37 22.26 -0.76
CA THR A 337 -19.19 22.56 -1.58
C THR A 337 -17.92 22.03 -0.93
N MET A 338 -16.89 21.77 -1.72
CA MET A 338 -15.57 21.39 -1.21
C MET A 338 -14.50 22.09 -2.02
N LYS A 339 -13.49 22.63 -1.35
CA LYS A 339 -12.29 23.18 -1.97
C LYS A 339 -11.09 22.27 -1.65
N PHE A 340 -10.34 21.88 -2.69
CA PHE A 340 -9.15 21.06 -2.56
C PHE A 340 -7.92 21.80 -3.09
N VAL A 341 -6.93 22.03 -2.22
CA VAL A 341 -5.76 22.87 -2.52
C VAL A 341 -4.47 22.11 -2.35
N GLY A 342 -3.57 22.27 -3.33
CA GLY A 342 -2.19 21.80 -3.25
C GLY A 342 -1.30 22.82 -2.53
N VAL A 343 -0.67 22.41 -1.44
CA VAL A 343 0.30 23.21 -0.68
C VAL A 343 1.67 23.09 -1.36
N PRO A 344 2.38 24.17 -1.65
CA PRO A 344 3.70 24.09 -2.25
C PRO A 344 4.63 23.16 -1.49
N ASN A 345 5.19 22.17 -2.18
CA ASN A 345 6.20 21.27 -1.62
C ASN A 345 7.59 21.84 -1.92
N GLY A 346 8.57 21.60 -1.04
CA GLY A 346 9.93 22.07 -1.17
C GLY A 346 10.72 21.51 -2.38
N GLY A 347 10.05 20.77 -3.26
CA GLY A 347 10.65 20.17 -4.44
C GLY A 347 11.52 18.95 -4.11
N ASN A 348 12.03 18.30 -5.16
CA ASN A 348 13.11 17.32 -5.02
C ASN A 348 14.33 18.01 -4.40
N GLN A 349 14.90 17.44 -3.36
CA GLN A 349 16.01 17.97 -2.57
C GLN A 349 15.65 19.17 -1.63
N GLY A 350 14.36 19.35 -1.29
CA GLY A 350 13.94 20.37 -0.33
C GLY A 350 14.04 21.82 -0.82
N LYS A 351 14.22 22.05 -2.12
CA LYS A 351 14.25 23.40 -2.68
C LYS A 351 12.83 23.96 -2.81
N PRO A 352 12.56 25.18 -2.31
CA PRO A 352 11.26 25.83 -2.47
C PRO A 352 10.89 25.97 -3.94
N THR A 353 9.63 25.68 -4.28
CA THR A 353 9.10 25.85 -5.65
C THR A 353 8.90 27.33 -6.01
N GLY A 354 8.87 28.22 -5.03
CA GLY A 354 8.50 29.62 -5.20
C GLY A 354 7.01 29.87 -5.41
N GLU A 355 6.19 28.81 -5.37
CA GLU A 355 4.74 28.91 -5.54
C GLU A 355 4.07 29.32 -4.21
N PRO A 356 2.96 30.08 -4.23
CA PRO A 356 2.24 30.47 -3.02
C PRO A 356 1.40 29.33 -2.47
N PHE A 357 1.26 29.22 -1.15
CA PHE A 357 0.20 28.43 -0.54
C PHE A 357 -1.11 29.23 -0.63
N LEU A 358 -1.93 28.86 -1.62
CA LEU A 358 -3.24 29.48 -1.81
C LEU A 358 -4.10 29.26 -0.56
N HIS A 359 -4.77 30.31 -0.09
CA HIS A 359 -5.58 30.32 1.14
C HIS A 359 -4.83 30.05 2.46
N GLY A 360 -3.51 29.85 2.46
CA GLY A 360 -2.76 29.47 3.67
C GLY A 360 -2.92 30.45 4.83
N GLU A 361 -2.76 31.76 4.57
CA GLU A 361 -2.92 32.80 5.60
C GLU A 361 -4.37 32.94 6.06
N GLU A 362 -5.35 32.89 5.14
CA GLU A 362 -6.78 32.91 5.45
C GLU A 362 -7.15 31.74 6.37
N TRP A 363 -6.72 30.53 6.03
CA TRP A 363 -7.03 29.33 6.82
C TRP A 363 -6.29 29.31 8.16
N LYS A 364 -5.06 29.80 8.22
CA LYS A 364 -4.36 29.96 9.47
C LYS A 364 -5.06 30.98 10.40
N GLN A 365 -5.53 32.08 9.85
CA GLN A 365 -6.31 33.07 10.61
C GLN A 365 -7.64 32.47 11.09
N ARG A 366 -8.31 31.63 10.26
CA ARG A 366 -9.61 31.05 10.57
C ARG A 366 -9.52 29.87 11.52
N TYR A 367 -8.62 28.92 11.26
CA TYR A 367 -8.55 27.65 11.97
C TYR A 367 -7.45 27.56 13.03
N GLY A 368 -6.59 28.57 13.13
CA GLY A 368 -5.39 28.55 13.95
C GLY A 368 -4.23 27.82 13.26
N GLU A 369 -3.47 27.04 14.02
CA GLU A 369 -2.35 26.30 13.44
C GLU A 369 -2.79 25.25 12.44
N ILE A 370 -2.21 25.32 11.23
CA ILE A 370 -2.46 24.37 10.15
C ILE A 370 -1.14 23.68 9.77
N ALA A 371 -1.21 22.38 9.48
CA ALA A 371 -0.11 21.62 8.92
C ALA A 371 -0.13 21.68 7.38
N ALA A 372 0.85 21.05 6.72
CA ALA A 372 0.91 20.96 5.25
C ALA A 372 -0.23 20.13 4.64
N HIS A 373 -1.09 19.51 5.44
CA HIS A 373 -2.26 18.76 5.02
C HIS A 373 -3.36 18.88 6.08
N GLY A 374 -4.61 18.76 5.68
CA GLY A 374 -5.74 18.77 6.62
C GLY A 374 -7.09 18.78 5.95
N THR A 375 -8.11 18.65 6.79
CA THR A 375 -9.53 18.75 6.43
C THR A 375 -10.24 19.64 7.43
N ALA A 376 -10.99 20.64 6.95
CA ALA A 376 -11.85 21.47 7.76
C ALA A 376 -13.31 21.36 7.30
N PHE A 377 -14.19 21.03 8.22
CA PHE A 377 -15.65 20.98 7.99
C PHE A 377 -16.24 22.28 8.49
N GLU A 378 -17.03 22.95 7.67
CA GLU A 378 -17.75 24.18 7.98
C GLU A 378 -19.26 23.95 7.93
N GLY A 379 -19.91 24.09 9.04
CA GLY A 379 -21.36 24.02 9.19
C GLY A 379 -22.01 25.38 9.29
N ALA A 380 -23.31 25.38 9.58
CA ALA A 380 -24.10 26.60 9.77
C ALA A 380 -23.70 27.35 11.05
N ASP A 381 -23.25 26.63 12.08
CA ASP A 381 -23.07 27.16 13.44
C ASP A 381 -21.58 27.21 13.84
N GLY A 382 -20.67 26.65 13.04
CA GLY A 382 -19.26 26.65 13.36
C GLY A 382 -18.43 25.76 12.42
N TRP A 383 -17.17 25.53 12.82
CA TRP A 383 -16.24 24.70 12.06
C TRP A 383 -15.42 23.77 12.97
N VAL A 384 -14.91 22.70 12.40
CA VAL A 384 -13.87 21.83 12.98
C VAL A 384 -12.81 21.50 11.94
N GLN A 385 -11.54 21.65 12.31
CA GLN A 385 -10.38 21.32 11.48
C GLN A 385 -9.56 20.23 12.13
N VAL A 386 -9.05 19.30 11.31
CA VAL A 386 -8.23 18.19 11.77
C VAL A 386 -7.08 17.90 10.81
N ASN A 387 -5.91 17.64 11.38
CA ASN A 387 -4.75 17.08 10.72
C ASN A 387 -4.00 16.14 11.68
N ARG A 388 -2.83 15.65 11.32
CA ARG A 388 -2.08 14.71 12.19
C ARG A 388 -1.58 15.33 13.48
N SER A 389 -1.44 16.65 13.54
CA SER A 389 -0.90 17.38 14.70
C SER A 389 -1.98 18.09 15.50
N TYR A 390 -3.04 18.55 14.86
CA TYR A 390 -4.02 19.45 15.44
C TYR A 390 -5.45 18.96 15.23
N LEU A 391 -6.28 19.20 16.25
CA LEU A 391 -7.74 19.17 16.18
C LEU A 391 -8.20 20.49 16.79
N THR A 392 -8.71 21.39 15.96
CA THR A 392 -9.20 22.71 16.39
C THR A 392 -10.63 22.91 15.94
N MET A 393 -11.37 23.71 16.68
CA MET A 393 -12.80 23.95 16.41
C MET A 393 -13.19 25.33 16.91
N GLN A 394 -14.18 25.93 16.30
CA GLN A 394 -14.67 27.25 16.68
C GLN A 394 -15.26 27.28 18.07
N GLN A 395 -15.90 26.21 18.49
CA GLN A 395 -16.54 26.04 19.80
C GLN A 395 -15.72 25.02 20.61
N PRO A 396 -14.81 25.46 21.49
CA PRO A 396 -13.92 24.56 22.25
C PRO A 396 -14.65 23.54 23.12
N GLU A 397 -15.86 23.86 23.58
CA GLU A 397 -16.73 22.98 24.38
C GLU A 397 -17.10 21.68 23.65
N LEU A 398 -17.12 21.68 22.32
CA LEU A 398 -17.39 20.47 21.54
C LEU A 398 -16.35 19.36 21.79
N ASN A 399 -15.11 19.71 22.17
CA ASN A 399 -14.09 18.72 22.49
C ASN A 399 -14.40 17.89 23.75
N HIS A 400 -15.32 18.36 24.58
CA HIS A 400 -15.78 17.69 25.81
C HIS A 400 -17.06 16.89 25.63
N LEU A 401 -17.62 16.84 24.41
CA LEU A 401 -18.80 16.04 24.14
C LEU A 401 -18.52 14.55 24.37
N SER A 402 -19.44 13.89 25.06
CA SER A 402 -19.43 12.44 25.13
C SER A 402 -19.73 11.85 23.74
N GLU A 403 -18.88 10.96 23.29
CA GLU A 403 -19.09 10.23 22.03
C GLU A 403 -20.37 9.39 22.05
N ASP A 404 -20.90 9.06 23.25
CA ASP A 404 -22.18 8.38 23.40
C ASP A 404 -23.37 9.23 23.00
N SER A 405 -23.23 10.55 22.97
CA SER A 405 -24.26 11.49 22.53
C SER A 405 -24.45 11.53 21.00
N PHE A 406 -23.58 10.88 20.24
CA PHE A 406 -23.63 10.85 18.77
C PHE A 406 -24.66 9.80 18.29
N LYS A 407 -25.56 10.22 17.39
CA LYS A 407 -26.51 9.32 16.71
C LYS A 407 -25.82 8.47 15.66
N THR A 408 -24.97 9.10 14.84
CA THR A 408 -24.11 8.43 13.87
C THR A 408 -22.76 8.16 14.52
N LYS A 409 -22.47 6.89 14.80
CA LYS A 409 -21.18 6.45 15.31
C LYS A 409 -20.39 5.83 14.16
N LEU A 410 -19.19 6.31 13.95
CA LEU A 410 -18.27 5.76 12.96
C LEU A 410 -17.48 4.57 13.53
N ILE A 411 -17.02 3.67 12.66
CA ILE A 411 -16.21 2.52 13.09
C ILE A 411 -14.97 3.01 13.83
N GLN A 412 -14.73 2.43 14.99
CA GLN A 412 -13.55 2.75 15.80
C GLN A 412 -12.43 1.75 15.54
N SER A 413 -11.25 2.26 15.29
CA SER A 413 -10.02 1.49 15.23
C SER A 413 -8.90 2.27 15.92
N LYS A 414 -8.04 1.58 16.63
CA LYS A 414 -6.83 2.16 17.23
C LYS A 414 -5.58 1.84 16.41
N ASN A 415 -5.69 0.89 15.48
CA ASN A 415 -4.58 0.46 14.65
C ASN A 415 -5.12 -0.16 13.35
N GLN A 416 -4.65 0.33 12.22
CA GLN A 416 -5.11 -0.05 10.88
C GLN A 416 -4.82 -1.52 10.57
N ALA A 417 -3.60 -1.99 10.85
CA ALA A 417 -3.22 -3.38 10.64
C ALA A 417 -4.04 -4.34 11.53
N ARG A 418 -4.28 -3.97 12.80
CA ARG A 418 -5.12 -4.76 13.69
C ARG A 418 -6.55 -4.85 13.20
N ASN A 419 -7.14 -3.74 12.77
CA ASN A 419 -8.50 -3.74 12.21
C ASN A 419 -8.61 -4.68 11.00
N PHE A 420 -7.65 -4.61 10.08
CA PHE A 420 -7.59 -5.53 8.94
C PHE A 420 -7.58 -7.00 9.39
N LEU A 421 -6.66 -7.36 10.27
CA LEU A 421 -6.51 -8.73 10.75
C LEU A 421 -7.74 -9.24 11.51
N ASP A 422 -8.37 -8.40 12.32
CA ASP A 422 -9.63 -8.74 13.00
C ASP A 422 -10.76 -8.95 11.99
N CYS A 423 -10.84 -8.12 10.93
CA CYS A 423 -11.81 -8.28 9.85
C CYS A 423 -11.54 -9.51 8.98
N VAL A 424 -10.28 -9.90 8.75
CA VAL A 424 -9.94 -11.18 8.09
C VAL A 424 -10.52 -12.36 8.87
N LYS A 425 -10.44 -12.36 10.19
CA LYS A 425 -11.03 -13.41 11.04
C LYS A 425 -12.55 -13.37 11.09
N SER A 426 -13.12 -12.20 11.29
CA SER A 426 -14.57 -12.05 11.50
C SER A 426 -15.37 -11.99 10.20
N ARG A 427 -14.71 -11.75 9.06
CA ARG A 427 -15.30 -11.43 7.76
C ARG A 427 -16.15 -10.16 7.78
N ALA A 428 -15.95 -9.31 8.80
CA ALA A 428 -16.60 -8.00 8.88
C ALA A 428 -15.96 -7.01 7.89
N GLU A 429 -16.65 -5.91 7.62
CA GLU A 429 -16.14 -4.81 6.83
C GLU A 429 -15.03 -4.08 7.59
N THR A 430 -13.99 -3.68 6.87
CA THR A 430 -12.87 -2.91 7.44
C THR A 430 -13.24 -1.44 7.62
N ILE A 431 -12.41 -0.71 8.37
CA ILE A 431 -12.62 0.74 8.55
C ILE A 431 -12.46 1.54 7.25
N SER A 432 -11.78 0.99 6.26
CA SER A 432 -11.54 1.61 4.95
C SER A 432 -11.73 0.59 3.82
N PRO A 433 -13.00 0.20 3.52
CA PRO A 433 -13.30 -0.83 2.53
C PRO A 433 -13.11 -0.35 1.09
N ILE A 434 -13.18 -1.28 0.14
CA ILE A 434 -12.90 -1.02 -1.29
C ILE A 434 -13.79 0.05 -1.90
N ASP A 435 -15.07 0.11 -1.54
CA ASP A 435 -16.00 1.11 -2.09
C ASP A 435 -15.63 2.53 -1.65
N VAL A 436 -15.16 2.67 -0.42
CA VAL A 436 -14.63 3.95 0.10
C VAL A 436 -13.33 4.32 -0.62
N ALA A 437 -12.45 3.35 -0.84
CA ALA A 437 -11.19 3.56 -1.56
C ALA A 437 -11.43 4.06 -2.99
N VAL A 438 -12.27 3.37 -3.75
CA VAL A 438 -12.63 3.77 -5.13
C VAL A 438 -13.26 5.16 -5.17
N ARG A 439 -14.14 5.48 -4.21
CA ARG A 439 -14.79 6.79 -4.16
C ARG A 439 -13.83 7.92 -3.83
N GLY A 440 -12.92 7.70 -2.88
CA GLY A 440 -11.88 8.67 -2.54
C GLY A 440 -10.92 8.90 -3.69
N ASP A 441 -10.48 7.82 -4.31
CA ASP A 441 -9.59 7.84 -5.47
C ASP A 441 -10.26 8.57 -6.66
N ALA A 442 -11.57 8.34 -6.89
CA ALA A 442 -12.34 9.04 -7.93
C ALA A 442 -12.30 10.57 -7.74
N LEU A 443 -12.42 11.09 -6.51
CA LEU A 443 -12.32 12.53 -6.26
C LEU A 443 -10.93 13.08 -6.65
N CYS A 444 -9.86 12.33 -6.38
CA CYS A 444 -8.51 12.73 -6.79
C CYS A 444 -8.35 12.69 -8.32
N HIS A 445 -8.87 11.64 -8.99
CA HIS A 445 -8.82 11.51 -10.45
C HIS A 445 -9.59 12.61 -11.17
N ILE A 446 -10.83 12.90 -10.75
CA ILE A 446 -11.63 13.94 -11.39
C ILE A 446 -11.05 15.35 -11.17
N ALA A 447 -10.31 15.57 -10.06
CA ALA A 447 -9.55 16.78 -9.85
C ALA A 447 -8.41 16.91 -10.87
N ASP A 448 -7.55 15.89 -10.99
CA ASP A 448 -6.44 15.90 -11.97
C ASP A 448 -6.96 16.09 -13.40
N ILE A 449 -8.06 15.42 -13.76
CA ILE A 449 -8.67 15.54 -15.08
C ILE A 449 -9.21 16.96 -15.31
N ALA A 450 -9.91 17.56 -14.34
CA ALA A 450 -10.45 18.90 -14.47
C ALA A 450 -9.36 19.97 -14.66
N ILE A 451 -8.28 19.89 -13.87
CA ILE A 451 -7.16 20.84 -14.00
C ILE A 451 -6.37 20.65 -15.31
N ARG A 452 -6.23 19.41 -15.81
CA ARG A 452 -5.56 19.14 -17.11
C ARG A 452 -6.38 19.59 -18.29
N LEU A 453 -7.70 19.48 -18.22
CA LEU A 453 -8.61 19.92 -19.27
C LEU A 453 -8.94 21.43 -19.21
N GLY A 454 -8.69 22.05 -18.04
CA GLY A 454 -8.88 23.49 -17.82
C GLY A 454 -10.33 23.94 -17.98
N ARG A 455 -11.30 23.08 -17.69
CA ARG A 455 -12.73 23.36 -17.83
C ARG A 455 -13.57 22.70 -16.75
N LYS A 456 -14.77 23.27 -16.55
CA LYS A 456 -15.79 22.72 -15.65
C LYS A 456 -16.32 21.39 -16.19
N LEU A 457 -16.37 20.38 -15.33
CA LEU A 457 -16.86 19.04 -15.64
C LEU A 457 -17.98 18.65 -14.65
N THR A 458 -18.84 17.73 -15.05
CA THR A 458 -19.84 17.12 -14.17
C THR A 458 -19.60 15.62 -14.13
N PHE A 459 -19.34 15.08 -12.93
CA PHE A 459 -19.16 13.65 -12.72
C PHE A 459 -20.36 13.08 -11.96
N ASP A 460 -20.84 11.91 -12.37
CA ASP A 460 -21.93 11.19 -11.72
C ASP A 460 -21.37 9.96 -11.00
N PHE A 461 -21.41 9.96 -9.66
CA PHE A 461 -20.93 8.83 -8.85
C PHE A 461 -21.75 7.55 -8.99
N LYS A 462 -23.00 7.65 -9.50
CA LYS A 462 -23.83 6.46 -9.75
C LYS A 462 -23.32 5.69 -10.96
N ASP A 463 -23.01 6.41 -12.02
CA ASP A 463 -22.55 5.85 -13.28
C ASP A 463 -21.00 5.83 -13.35
N GLU A 464 -20.34 6.45 -12.38
CA GLU A 464 -18.88 6.63 -12.26
C GLU A 464 -18.23 7.14 -13.56
N ARG A 465 -18.85 8.16 -14.14
CA ARG A 465 -18.41 8.78 -15.38
C ARG A 465 -18.75 10.26 -15.44
N PHE A 466 -18.06 10.98 -16.30
CA PHE A 466 -18.41 12.35 -16.65
C PHE A 466 -19.66 12.39 -17.54
N VAL A 467 -20.54 13.32 -17.25
CA VAL A 467 -21.82 13.51 -17.97
C VAL A 467 -21.55 14.26 -19.27
N HIS A 468 -21.84 13.63 -20.40
CA HIS A 468 -21.70 14.21 -21.74
C HIS A 468 -20.28 14.75 -22.07
N ASP A 469 -19.25 14.06 -21.61
CA ASP A 469 -17.86 14.45 -21.84
C ASP A 469 -16.97 13.23 -22.14
N ASP A 470 -16.85 12.88 -23.42
CA ASP A 470 -16.13 11.68 -23.85
C ASP A 470 -14.61 11.82 -23.68
N GLU A 471 -14.05 13.04 -23.83
CA GLU A 471 -12.63 13.28 -23.61
C GLU A 471 -12.24 13.06 -22.14
N ALA A 472 -13.06 13.59 -21.22
CA ALA A 472 -12.85 13.38 -19.79
C ALA A 472 -13.05 11.89 -19.43
N ASN A 473 -14.05 11.22 -19.99
CA ASN A 473 -14.29 9.79 -19.79
C ASN A 473 -13.15 8.91 -20.31
N GLN A 474 -12.50 9.28 -21.40
CA GLN A 474 -11.34 8.56 -21.90
C GLN A 474 -10.16 8.59 -20.90
N ARG A 475 -10.01 9.67 -20.13
CA ARG A 475 -8.97 9.80 -19.12
C ARG A 475 -9.21 8.96 -17.84
N LEU A 476 -10.45 8.48 -17.64
CA LEU A 476 -10.77 7.54 -16.57
C LEU A 476 -10.35 6.10 -16.88
N LYS A 477 -10.14 5.80 -18.18
CA LYS A 477 -9.85 4.46 -18.68
C LYS A 477 -8.44 4.00 -18.33
N ALA A 478 -8.30 2.70 -18.15
CA ALA A 478 -7.00 2.06 -17.99
C ALA A 478 -6.12 2.39 -19.22
N ARG A 479 -4.87 2.68 -18.92
CA ARG A 479 -3.86 2.93 -19.95
C ARG A 479 -3.51 1.63 -20.67
N PRO A 480 -3.04 1.68 -21.92
CA PRO A 480 -2.46 0.52 -22.57
C PRO A 480 -1.33 -0.06 -21.72
N MET A 481 -1.42 -1.33 -21.39
CA MET A 481 -0.43 -1.99 -20.55
C MET A 481 0.61 -2.71 -21.41
N ARG A 482 1.84 -2.69 -20.96
CA ARG A 482 2.93 -3.47 -21.56
C ARG A 482 2.69 -4.97 -21.33
N LYS A 483 2.83 -5.77 -22.37
CA LYS A 483 2.71 -7.24 -22.24
C LYS A 483 3.75 -7.80 -21.26
N PRO A 484 3.42 -8.83 -20.46
CA PRO A 484 2.16 -9.62 -20.52
C PRO A 484 1.01 -9.05 -19.65
N TRP A 485 1.12 -7.84 -19.12
CA TRP A 485 0.21 -7.28 -18.14
C TRP A 485 -1.12 -6.82 -18.76
N HIS A 486 -2.19 -7.01 -18.03
CA HIS A 486 -3.56 -6.59 -18.39
C HIS A 486 -4.43 -6.58 -17.11
N LEU A 487 -5.53 -5.83 -17.14
CA LEU A 487 -6.56 -5.83 -16.10
C LEU A 487 -7.38 -7.11 -16.12
#